data_7e2514e31b8ad73fc3c40117a6121ff4
#
_entry.id   7e2514e31b8ad73fc3c40117a6121ff4
#
_cell.length_a   1.000
_cell.length_b   1.000
_cell.length_c   1.000
_cell.angle_alpha   90.00
_cell.angle_beta   90.00
_cell.angle_gamma   90.00
#
_symmetry.space_group_name_H-M   'P 1'
#
loop_
_entity.id
_entity.type
_entity.pdbx_description
1 polymer ?
#
loop_
_entity_poly.entity_id
_entity_poly.type
_entity_poly.pdbx_seq_one_letter_code
_entity_poly.pdbx_strand_id
1 'polypeptide(L)'
;MAAAAASNAASPPAIAKMELRGVSKTFHARGGETRALEPCDLAIAKGEFVTVVGPSGCGKSTLMMIAAGLEAPSAGEILVDGRPAGPAGPSRTVVFQRFALFPSETVAENIAFGLRVARTERAEIERRVAEQLALMGLERFAGAFPHELSGGMQQRVAIARALAVRPDILLMDEPFGALDAQTRTVLQEEVSRLQRELHYTVLFITHSVEEAVYLSDRVVVMSRGPGRIKREIAVPRDARWRGLEIEAAGNDASFLAAKREIWELIRDEIVRQ
;
A
#
# COMPACT_ATOMS: atom_id res chain seq x y z
N MET A 1 7.60 11.16 -39.16
CA MET A 1 8.12 11.96 -38.03
C MET A 1 7.55 11.38 -36.75
N ALA A 2 8.29 10.58 -36.04
CA ALA A 2 7.88 9.96 -34.80
C ALA A 2 8.14 10.96 -33.65
N ALA A 3 7.06 11.41 -32.99
CA ALA A 3 7.17 12.24 -31.79
C ALA A 3 7.65 11.34 -30.63
N ALA A 4 8.84 11.61 -30.12
CA ALA A 4 9.37 10.99 -28.94
C ALA A 4 8.47 11.38 -27.74
N ALA A 5 7.81 10.40 -27.15
CA ALA A 5 7.13 10.56 -25.87
C ALA A 5 8.21 10.84 -24.80
N ALA A 6 8.29 12.08 -24.34
CA ALA A 6 9.13 12.46 -23.22
C ALA A 6 8.60 11.73 -21.98
N SER A 7 9.35 10.74 -21.52
CA SER A 7 9.20 10.11 -20.21
C SER A 7 9.51 11.17 -19.16
N ASN A 8 8.47 11.72 -18.53
CA ASN A 8 8.61 12.62 -17.37
C ASN A 8 8.68 11.77 -16.10
N ALA A 9 9.68 10.87 -16.04
CA ALA A 9 10.02 10.15 -14.83
C ALA A 9 10.63 11.17 -13.86
N ALA A 10 10.02 11.35 -12.69
CA ALA A 10 10.64 12.08 -11.59
C ALA A 10 11.99 11.41 -11.31
N SER A 11 13.06 12.21 -11.20
CA SER A 11 14.38 11.68 -10.87
C SER A 11 14.27 10.84 -9.58
N PRO A 12 14.92 9.66 -9.53
CA PRO A 12 14.85 8.82 -8.34
C PRO A 12 15.33 9.62 -7.12
N PRO A 13 14.69 9.46 -5.95
CA PRO A 13 15.11 10.16 -4.74
C PRO A 13 16.56 9.81 -4.43
N ALA A 14 17.33 10.76 -3.89
CA ALA A 14 18.76 10.61 -3.61
C ALA A 14 19.10 9.38 -2.75
N ILE A 15 18.13 8.88 -1.97
CA ILE A 15 18.21 7.62 -1.21
C ILE A 15 16.83 6.96 -1.27
N ALA A 16 16.69 5.93 -2.10
CA ALA A 16 15.47 5.12 -2.15
C ALA A 16 15.46 4.08 -1.02
N LYS A 17 14.33 3.93 -0.33
CA LYS A 17 14.11 2.85 0.64
C LYS A 17 13.83 1.54 -0.09
N MET A 18 13.04 1.59 -1.17
CA MET A 18 12.78 0.46 -2.07
C MET A 18 12.94 0.91 -3.52
N GLU A 19 13.57 0.06 -4.31
CA GLU A 19 13.68 0.24 -5.76
C GLU A 19 13.26 -1.05 -6.48
N LEU A 20 12.39 -0.90 -7.45
CA LEU A 20 12.09 -1.90 -8.46
C LEU A 20 12.82 -1.47 -9.72
N ARG A 21 13.70 -2.31 -10.28
CA ARG A 21 14.50 -2.02 -11.48
C ARG A 21 14.16 -3.00 -12.58
N GLY A 22 13.54 -2.54 -13.65
CA GLY A 22 13.15 -3.34 -14.79
C GLY A 22 12.25 -4.54 -14.45
N VAL A 23 11.46 -4.43 -13.36
CA VAL A 23 10.63 -5.52 -12.86
C VAL A 23 9.52 -5.84 -13.84
N SER A 24 9.46 -7.10 -14.28
CA SER A 24 8.41 -7.62 -15.15
C SER A 24 7.87 -8.95 -14.67
N LYS A 25 6.66 -9.32 -15.11
CA LYS A 25 6.05 -10.60 -14.75
C LYS A 25 5.24 -11.19 -15.89
N THR A 26 5.57 -12.43 -16.21
CA THR A 26 4.80 -13.31 -17.10
C THR A 26 4.44 -14.57 -16.31
N PHE A 27 3.17 -14.92 -16.29
CA PHE A 27 2.68 -16.16 -15.72
C PHE A 27 2.55 -17.22 -16.82
N HIS A 28 3.04 -18.42 -16.56
CA HIS A 28 2.92 -19.57 -17.44
C HIS A 28 1.88 -20.54 -16.88
N ALA A 29 0.81 -20.78 -17.62
CA ALA A 29 -0.25 -21.70 -17.25
C ALA A 29 -0.49 -22.70 -18.39
N ARG A 30 -1.25 -23.78 -18.13
CA ARG A 30 -1.58 -24.79 -19.16
C ARG A 30 -2.32 -24.22 -20.39
N GLY A 31 -2.88 -23.00 -20.28
CA GLY A 31 -3.60 -22.32 -21.37
C GLY A 31 -2.78 -21.27 -22.11
N GLY A 32 -1.49 -21.11 -21.81
CA GLY A 32 -0.63 -20.13 -22.46
C GLY A 32 0.11 -19.20 -21.47
N GLU A 33 0.74 -18.19 -22.01
CA GLU A 33 1.47 -17.17 -21.26
C GLU A 33 0.59 -15.93 -21.07
N THR A 34 0.58 -15.41 -19.87
CA THR A 34 -0.09 -14.14 -19.55
C THR A 34 0.93 -13.16 -18.99
N ARG A 35 1.22 -12.12 -19.75
CA ARG A 35 2.06 -11.02 -19.30
C ARG A 35 1.26 -10.11 -18.40
N ALA A 36 1.60 -10.08 -17.11
CA ALA A 36 0.91 -9.26 -16.11
C ALA A 36 1.55 -7.88 -15.98
N LEU A 37 2.90 -7.81 -16.08
CA LEU A 37 3.67 -6.57 -15.97
C LEU A 37 4.69 -6.48 -17.08
N GLU A 38 4.73 -5.35 -17.77
CA GLU A 38 5.86 -4.89 -18.59
C GLU A 38 7.01 -4.49 -17.67
N PRO A 39 8.26 -4.43 -18.19
CA PRO A 39 9.36 -3.88 -17.39
C PRO A 39 9.01 -2.50 -16.84
N CYS A 40 9.08 -2.37 -15.53
CA CYS A 40 8.78 -1.11 -14.84
C CYS A 40 9.85 -0.80 -13.78
N ASP A 41 10.08 0.48 -13.60
CA ASP A 41 10.97 1.05 -12.60
C ASP A 41 10.15 1.86 -11.61
N LEU A 42 10.38 1.67 -10.31
CA LEU A 42 9.71 2.42 -9.25
C LEU A 42 10.67 2.56 -8.08
N ALA A 43 10.94 3.79 -7.68
CA ALA A 43 11.71 4.08 -6.48
C ALA A 43 10.80 4.71 -5.42
N ILE A 44 10.90 4.26 -4.18
CA ILE A 44 10.14 4.76 -3.03
C ILE A 44 11.13 5.28 -2.01
N ALA A 45 11.02 6.56 -1.63
CA ALA A 45 11.88 7.15 -0.63
C ALA A 45 11.52 6.67 0.78
N LYS A 46 12.47 6.77 1.71
CA LYS A 46 12.19 6.50 3.13
C LYS A 46 11.12 7.47 3.66
N GLY A 47 10.09 6.92 4.30
CA GLY A 47 8.97 7.68 4.85
C GLY A 47 8.01 8.23 3.79
N GLU A 48 8.14 7.81 2.53
CA GLU A 48 7.22 8.20 1.46
C GLU A 48 6.01 7.28 1.43
N PHE A 49 4.84 7.88 1.21
CA PHE A 49 3.59 7.17 0.94
C PHE A 49 3.33 7.21 -0.58
N VAL A 50 3.57 6.10 -1.26
CA VAL A 50 3.33 5.95 -2.69
C VAL A 50 2.08 5.12 -2.93
N THR A 51 1.14 5.66 -3.70
CA THR A 51 -0.05 4.91 -4.10
C THR A 51 0.00 4.52 -5.57
N VAL A 52 -0.30 3.27 -5.86
CA VAL A 52 -0.48 2.75 -7.22
C VAL A 52 -1.96 2.65 -7.54
N VAL A 53 -2.38 3.34 -8.59
CA VAL A 53 -3.75 3.31 -9.10
C VAL A 53 -3.80 2.84 -10.55
N GLY A 54 -4.93 2.30 -10.98
CA GLY A 54 -5.13 1.86 -12.36
C GLY A 54 -6.32 0.92 -12.50
N PRO A 55 -6.70 0.55 -13.73
CA PRO A 55 -7.84 -0.33 -14.00
C PRO A 55 -7.70 -1.69 -13.31
N SER A 56 -8.82 -2.39 -13.15
CA SER A 56 -8.81 -3.77 -12.66
C SER A 56 -8.01 -4.67 -13.62
N GLY A 57 -7.23 -5.59 -13.06
CA GLY A 57 -6.41 -6.52 -13.84
C GLY A 57 -5.15 -5.91 -14.49
N CYS A 58 -4.78 -4.67 -14.19
CA CYS A 58 -3.56 -4.05 -14.72
C CYS A 58 -2.26 -4.46 -14.03
N GLY A 59 -2.29 -5.41 -13.10
CA GLY A 59 -1.06 -5.93 -12.46
C GLY A 59 -0.66 -5.26 -11.15
N LYS A 60 -1.46 -4.37 -10.53
CA LYS A 60 -1.14 -3.70 -9.26
C LYS A 60 -0.81 -4.67 -8.13
N SER A 61 -1.71 -5.64 -7.88
CA SER A 61 -1.47 -6.66 -6.85
C SER A 61 -0.26 -7.53 -7.18
N THR A 62 -0.01 -7.83 -8.46
CA THR A 62 1.20 -8.54 -8.90
C THR A 62 2.45 -7.74 -8.56
N LEU A 63 2.48 -6.44 -8.86
CA LEU A 63 3.57 -5.53 -8.50
C LEU A 63 3.84 -5.55 -7.00
N MET A 64 2.78 -5.46 -6.19
CA MET A 64 2.89 -5.48 -4.74
C MET A 64 3.36 -6.84 -4.20
N MET A 65 2.85 -7.96 -4.73
CA MET A 65 3.29 -9.29 -4.32
C MET A 65 4.78 -9.50 -4.61
N ILE A 66 5.27 -8.96 -5.75
CA ILE A 66 6.69 -8.95 -6.08
C ILE A 66 7.47 -8.06 -5.09
N ALA A 67 6.99 -6.83 -4.83
CA ALA A 67 7.60 -5.93 -3.85
C ALA A 67 7.65 -6.54 -2.45
N ALA A 68 6.65 -7.33 -2.06
CA ALA A 68 6.60 -8.07 -0.79
C ALA A 68 7.59 -9.25 -0.73
N GLY A 69 8.08 -9.72 -1.87
CA GLY A 69 8.87 -10.96 -1.97
C GLY A 69 8.02 -12.24 -1.87
N LEU A 70 6.71 -12.11 -2.07
CA LEU A 70 5.75 -13.23 -2.10
C LEU A 70 5.65 -13.85 -3.49
N GLU A 71 6.04 -13.10 -4.52
CA GLU A 71 6.09 -13.54 -5.91
C GLU A 71 7.45 -13.15 -6.51
N ALA A 72 8.06 -14.04 -7.28
CA ALA A 72 9.31 -13.74 -7.98
C ALA A 72 9.02 -12.95 -9.28
N PRO A 73 9.78 -11.92 -9.61
CA PRO A 73 9.71 -11.29 -10.93
C PRO A 73 10.19 -12.26 -12.00
N SER A 74 9.71 -12.10 -13.23
CA SER A 74 10.25 -12.86 -14.40
C SER A 74 11.57 -12.26 -14.89
N ALA A 75 11.75 -10.94 -14.73
CA ALA A 75 13.01 -10.23 -14.96
C ALA A 75 13.05 -8.97 -14.08
N GLY A 76 14.22 -8.38 -13.94
CA GLY A 76 14.47 -7.25 -13.08
C GLY A 76 14.81 -7.65 -11.65
N GLU A 77 14.99 -6.67 -10.80
CA GLU A 77 15.37 -6.87 -9.41
C GLU A 77 14.66 -5.88 -8.47
N ILE A 78 14.60 -6.25 -7.20
CA ILE A 78 14.10 -5.36 -6.14
C ILE A 78 15.23 -5.14 -5.15
N LEU A 79 15.45 -3.88 -4.81
CA LEU A 79 16.43 -3.48 -3.81
C LEU A 79 15.69 -2.81 -2.63
N VAL A 80 16.16 -3.09 -1.42
CA VAL A 80 15.80 -2.40 -0.18
C VAL A 80 17.09 -1.85 0.42
N ASP A 81 17.15 -0.54 0.69
CA ASP A 81 18.37 0.14 1.12
C ASP A 81 19.58 -0.17 0.23
N GLY A 82 19.35 -0.22 -1.10
CA GLY A 82 20.37 -0.50 -2.12
C GLY A 82 20.87 -1.95 -2.18
N ARG A 83 20.25 -2.89 -1.44
CA ARG A 83 20.62 -4.31 -1.42
C ARG A 83 19.48 -5.17 -1.96
N PRO A 84 19.77 -6.33 -2.59
CA PRO A 84 18.72 -7.25 -3.02
C PRO A 84 17.74 -7.57 -1.88
N ALA A 85 16.45 -7.41 -2.16
CA ALA A 85 15.41 -7.41 -1.13
C ALA A 85 15.17 -8.76 -0.45
N GLY A 86 15.69 -9.86 -1.00
CA GLY A 86 15.45 -11.21 -0.48
C GLY A 86 13.98 -11.65 -0.51
N PRO A 87 13.64 -12.82 0.05
CA PRO A 87 12.27 -13.32 0.15
C PRO A 87 11.42 -12.48 1.12
N ALA A 88 10.11 -12.80 1.20
CA ALA A 88 9.21 -12.17 2.17
C ALA A 88 9.71 -12.33 3.60
N GLY A 89 9.55 -11.28 4.39
CA GLY A 89 10.03 -11.24 5.76
C GLY A 89 9.50 -10.04 6.54
N PRO A 90 9.85 -9.92 7.84
CA PRO A 90 9.28 -8.90 8.72
C PRO A 90 9.61 -7.46 8.33
N SER A 91 10.63 -7.22 7.51
CA SER A 91 10.97 -5.89 7.02
C SER A 91 9.95 -5.33 6.01
N ARG A 92 9.16 -6.21 5.38
CA ARG A 92 8.14 -5.87 4.39
C ARG A 92 6.85 -6.60 4.71
N THR A 93 5.93 -5.94 5.41
CA THR A 93 4.65 -6.52 5.81
C THR A 93 3.52 -6.11 4.88
N VAL A 94 2.56 -7.02 4.71
CA VAL A 94 1.41 -6.82 3.81
C VAL A 94 0.13 -6.79 4.61
N VAL A 95 -0.71 -5.78 4.32
CA VAL A 95 -2.11 -5.70 4.71
C VAL A 95 -2.93 -6.01 3.46
N PHE A 96 -3.64 -7.12 3.46
CA PHE A 96 -4.44 -7.59 2.33
C PHE A 96 -5.86 -7.00 2.35
N GLN A 97 -6.51 -6.97 1.20
CA GLN A 97 -7.90 -6.57 1.02
C GLN A 97 -8.87 -7.38 1.90
N ARG A 98 -8.67 -8.69 1.99
CA ARG A 98 -9.30 -9.52 3.00
C ARG A 98 -8.42 -9.52 4.23
N PHE A 99 -8.94 -9.21 5.38
CA PHE A 99 -8.19 -8.95 6.64
C PHE A 99 -7.17 -10.04 6.99
N ALA A 100 -7.37 -11.27 6.47
CA ALA A 100 -6.48 -12.42 6.65
C ALA A 100 -6.11 -12.66 8.11
N LEU A 101 -7.04 -12.42 9.04
CA LEU A 101 -6.88 -12.71 10.46
C LEU A 101 -6.98 -14.22 10.70
N PHE A 102 -6.25 -14.68 11.70
CA PHE A 102 -6.35 -16.06 12.16
C PHE A 102 -7.63 -16.21 12.99
N PRO A 103 -8.64 -16.97 12.51
CA PRO A 103 -9.96 -16.99 13.12
C PRO A 103 -9.99 -17.68 14.50
N SER A 104 -9.02 -18.52 14.79
CA SER A 104 -8.83 -19.22 16.06
C SER A 104 -7.95 -18.48 17.07
N GLU A 105 -7.41 -17.33 16.70
CA GLU A 105 -6.57 -16.51 17.53
C GLU A 105 -7.33 -15.24 17.96
N THR A 106 -7.13 -14.81 19.20
CA THR A 106 -7.68 -13.53 19.69
C THR A 106 -7.05 -12.33 18.97
N VAL A 107 -7.59 -11.13 19.19
CA VAL A 107 -7.00 -9.87 18.69
C VAL A 107 -5.54 -9.74 19.12
N ALA A 108 -5.26 -9.91 20.41
CA ALA A 108 -3.90 -9.80 20.93
C ALA A 108 -2.97 -10.85 20.30
N GLU A 109 -3.42 -12.08 20.13
CA GLU A 109 -2.65 -13.16 19.52
C GLU A 109 -2.42 -12.93 18.02
N ASN A 110 -3.41 -12.41 17.29
CA ASN A 110 -3.25 -11.97 15.91
C ASN A 110 -2.15 -10.91 15.79
N ILE A 111 -2.16 -9.89 16.65
CA ILE A 111 -1.13 -8.83 16.67
C ILE A 111 0.24 -9.41 17.02
N ALA A 112 0.30 -10.34 17.97
CA ALA A 112 1.54 -10.98 18.41
C ALA A 112 2.14 -11.94 17.38
N PHE A 113 1.38 -12.39 16.39
CA PHE A 113 1.77 -13.48 15.49
C PHE A 113 3.15 -13.28 14.85
N GLY A 114 3.37 -12.16 14.19
CA GLY A 114 4.65 -11.85 13.52
C GLY A 114 5.84 -11.81 14.49
N LEU A 115 5.60 -11.31 15.70
CA LEU A 115 6.61 -11.24 16.76
C LEU A 115 6.97 -12.63 17.28
N ARG A 116 5.97 -13.52 17.43
CA ARG A 116 6.21 -14.94 17.81
C ARG A 116 7.03 -15.67 16.74
N VAL A 117 6.69 -15.47 15.46
CA VAL A 117 7.44 -16.05 14.32
C VAL A 117 8.89 -15.54 14.32
N ALA A 118 9.12 -14.27 14.62
CA ALA A 118 10.44 -13.66 14.73
C ALA A 118 11.19 -14.08 16.02
N ARG A 119 10.58 -14.92 16.87
CA ARG A 119 11.16 -15.37 18.16
C ARG A 119 11.53 -14.20 19.09
N THR A 120 10.72 -13.13 19.05
CA THR A 120 10.87 -11.98 19.95
C THR A 120 10.67 -12.41 21.40
N GLU A 121 11.38 -11.80 22.33
CA GLU A 121 11.24 -12.06 23.76
C GLU A 121 9.81 -11.76 24.23
N ARG A 122 9.29 -12.57 25.17
CA ARG A 122 7.91 -12.50 25.65
C ARG A 122 7.53 -11.10 26.17
N ALA A 123 8.37 -10.51 26.99
CA ALA A 123 8.12 -9.17 27.55
C ALA A 123 8.01 -8.11 26.45
N GLU A 124 8.83 -8.21 25.40
CA GLU A 124 8.77 -7.30 24.25
C GLU A 124 7.51 -7.53 23.41
N ILE A 125 7.06 -8.80 23.25
CA ILE A 125 5.77 -9.10 22.58
C ILE A 125 4.63 -8.44 23.35
N GLU A 126 4.54 -8.66 24.67
CA GLU A 126 3.50 -8.09 25.52
C GLU A 126 3.46 -6.55 25.41
N ARG A 127 4.63 -5.92 25.46
CA ARG A 127 4.78 -4.46 25.32
C ARG A 127 4.29 -3.97 23.94
N ARG A 128 4.76 -4.57 22.84
CA ARG A 128 4.38 -4.17 21.49
C ARG A 128 2.91 -4.41 21.20
N VAL A 129 2.35 -5.51 21.67
CA VAL A 129 0.92 -5.80 21.54
C VAL A 129 0.09 -4.72 22.24
N ALA A 130 0.46 -4.37 23.49
CA ALA A 130 -0.22 -3.31 24.22
C ALA A 130 -0.13 -1.95 23.50
N GLU A 131 1.05 -1.61 22.97
CA GLU A 131 1.23 -0.39 22.14
C GLU A 131 0.31 -0.38 20.93
N GLN A 132 0.21 -1.52 20.19
CA GLN A 132 -0.64 -1.60 19.00
C GLN A 132 -2.13 -1.58 19.34
N LEU A 133 -2.53 -2.23 20.43
CA LEU A 133 -3.91 -2.17 20.91
C LEU A 133 -4.33 -0.75 21.24
N ALA A 134 -3.49 0.00 21.98
CA ALA A 134 -3.73 1.39 22.32
C ALA A 134 -3.75 2.29 21.08
N LEU A 135 -2.79 2.11 20.15
CA LEU A 135 -2.69 2.88 18.90
C LEU A 135 -3.97 2.77 18.05
N MET A 136 -4.60 1.59 18.06
CA MET A 136 -5.79 1.28 17.26
C MET A 136 -7.11 1.36 18.04
N GLY A 137 -7.07 1.73 19.33
CA GLY A 137 -8.26 1.79 20.18
C GLY A 137 -8.94 0.43 20.39
N LEU A 138 -8.16 -0.64 20.49
CA LEU A 138 -8.62 -2.02 20.56
C LEU A 138 -8.41 -2.68 21.94
N GLU A 139 -8.01 -1.93 22.98
CA GLU A 139 -7.65 -2.47 24.30
C GLU A 139 -8.76 -3.34 24.89
N ARG A 140 -10.02 -2.89 24.77
CA ARG A 140 -11.19 -3.61 25.30
C ARG A 140 -11.51 -4.89 24.55
N PHE A 141 -10.95 -5.07 23.36
CA PHE A 141 -11.18 -6.21 22.46
C PHE A 141 -9.99 -7.15 22.38
N ALA A 142 -8.95 -6.96 23.22
CA ALA A 142 -7.72 -7.77 23.18
C ALA A 142 -7.97 -9.28 23.24
N GLY A 143 -8.97 -9.71 24.02
CA GLY A 143 -9.37 -11.12 24.15
C GLY A 143 -10.46 -11.59 23.18
N ALA A 144 -11.02 -10.69 22.36
CA ALA A 144 -12.05 -11.05 21.40
C ALA A 144 -11.48 -11.80 20.19
N PHE A 145 -12.31 -12.63 19.56
CA PHE A 145 -11.98 -13.32 18.30
C PHE A 145 -12.42 -12.51 17.08
N PRO A 146 -11.82 -12.72 15.88
CA PRO A 146 -12.17 -11.97 14.69
C PRO A 146 -13.66 -11.96 14.33
N HIS A 147 -14.39 -13.05 14.56
CA HIS A 147 -15.82 -13.14 14.25
C HIS A 147 -16.72 -12.29 15.18
N GLU A 148 -16.19 -11.80 16.29
CA GLU A 148 -16.88 -10.91 17.24
C GLU A 148 -16.69 -9.42 16.89
N LEU A 149 -15.87 -9.11 15.88
CA LEU A 149 -15.47 -7.76 15.50
C LEU A 149 -16.23 -7.29 14.26
N SER A 150 -16.50 -5.96 14.20
CA SER A 150 -16.91 -5.32 12.95
C SER A 150 -15.79 -5.36 11.89
N GLY A 151 -16.13 -5.18 10.60
CA GLY A 151 -15.14 -5.15 9.52
C GLY A 151 -14.05 -4.10 9.74
N GLY A 152 -14.41 -2.91 10.21
CA GLY A 152 -13.45 -1.86 10.54
C GLY A 152 -12.50 -2.23 11.69
N MET A 153 -13.02 -2.91 12.72
CA MET A 153 -12.17 -3.42 13.79
C MET A 153 -11.23 -4.53 13.30
N GLN A 154 -11.71 -5.45 12.46
CA GLN A 154 -10.86 -6.48 11.84
C GLN A 154 -9.75 -5.84 11.01
N GLN A 155 -10.03 -4.77 10.27
CA GLN A 155 -9.03 -4.03 9.51
C GLN A 155 -7.98 -3.37 10.43
N ARG A 156 -8.41 -2.74 11.53
CA ARG A 156 -7.49 -2.20 12.53
C ARG A 156 -6.58 -3.28 13.12
N VAL A 157 -7.11 -4.47 13.40
CA VAL A 157 -6.29 -5.61 13.85
C VAL A 157 -5.28 -6.03 12.78
N ALA A 158 -5.67 -6.07 11.50
CA ALA A 158 -4.76 -6.40 10.40
C ALA A 158 -3.61 -5.38 10.26
N ILE A 159 -3.93 -4.09 10.39
CA ILE A 159 -2.93 -3.01 10.39
C ILE A 159 -2.03 -3.11 11.63
N ALA A 160 -2.60 -3.27 12.83
CA ALA A 160 -1.87 -3.45 14.09
C ALA A 160 -0.88 -4.62 14.01
N ARG A 161 -1.33 -5.77 13.48
CA ARG A 161 -0.48 -6.94 13.26
C ARG A 161 0.70 -6.65 12.35
N ALA A 162 0.45 -5.90 11.25
CA ALA A 162 1.50 -5.52 10.32
C ALA A 162 2.50 -4.56 10.93
N LEU A 163 2.06 -3.61 11.76
CA LEU A 163 2.90 -2.60 12.42
C LEU A 163 3.66 -3.15 13.63
N ALA A 164 3.14 -4.18 14.30
CA ALA A 164 3.75 -4.75 15.52
C ALA A 164 5.21 -5.18 15.31
N VAL A 165 5.54 -5.70 14.13
CA VAL A 165 6.90 -6.12 13.78
C VAL A 165 7.83 -4.95 13.42
N ARG A 166 7.30 -3.71 13.36
CA ARG A 166 8.03 -2.50 12.95
C ARG A 166 8.68 -2.66 11.58
N PRO A 167 7.90 -2.87 10.53
CA PRO A 167 8.43 -3.10 9.20
C PRO A 167 9.16 -1.86 8.66
N ASP A 168 10.14 -2.08 7.81
CA ASP A 168 10.78 -1.03 7.03
C ASP A 168 9.83 -0.43 5.98
N ILE A 169 8.98 -1.30 5.43
CA ILE A 169 8.03 -0.97 4.37
C ILE A 169 6.70 -1.66 4.64
N LEU A 170 5.63 -0.87 4.63
CA LEU A 170 4.26 -1.34 4.76
C LEU A 170 3.61 -1.39 3.38
N LEU A 171 3.13 -2.55 3.01
CA LEU A 171 2.45 -2.81 1.73
C LEU A 171 0.96 -3.00 2.00
N MET A 172 0.10 -2.27 1.29
CA MET A 172 -1.35 -2.34 1.51
C MET A 172 -2.09 -2.57 0.19
N ASP A 173 -2.82 -3.68 0.07
CA ASP A 173 -3.61 -4.03 -1.13
C ASP A 173 -5.08 -3.77 -0.89
N GLU A 174 -5.61 -2.67 -1.41
CA GLU A 174 -7.00 -2.26 -1.31
C GLU A 174 -7.58 -2.41 0.12
N PRO A 175 -6.90 -1.91 1.18
CA PRO A 175 -7.23 -2.27 2.56
C PRO A 175 -8.61 -1.81 3.01
N PHE A 176 -9.22 -0.87 2.29
CA PHE A 176 -10.53 -0.32 2.64
C PHE A 176 -11.67 -0.84 1.76
N GLY A 177 -11.36 -1.70 0.76
CA GLY A 177 -12.33 -2.15 -0.24
C GLY A 177 -13.53 -2.94 0.31
N ALA A 178 -13.35 -3.64 1.43
CA ALA A 178 -14.40 -4.45 2.07
C ALA A 178 -15.26 -3.69 3.10
N LEU A 179 -15.00 -2.39 3.32
CA LEU A 179 -15.63 -1.59 4.36
C LEU A 179 -16.80 -0.76 3.81
N ASP A 180 -17.81 -0.52 4.67
CA ASP A 180 -18.84 0.48 4.39
C ASP A 180 -18.25 1.90 4.32
N ALA A 181 -18.99 2.84 3.73
CA ALA A 181 -18.47 4.18 3.44
C ALA A 181 -18.02 4.95 4.70
N GLN A 182 -18.79 4.88 5.79
CA GLN A 182 -18.47 5.63 7.02
C GLN A 182 -17.23 5.07 7.72
N THR A 183 -17.18 3.76 7.89
CA THR A 183 -16.02 3.06 8.46
C THR A 183 -14.76 3.29 7.64
N ARG A 184 -14.89 3.31 6.30
CA ARG A 184 -13.80 3.61 5.37
C ARG A 184 -13.22 5.00 5.60
N THR A 185 -14.07 6.03 5.64
CA THR A 185 -13.65 7.42 5.90
C THR A 185 -12.85 7.53 7.19
N VAL A 186 -13.36 7.00 8.28
CA VAL A 186 -12.69 7.03 9.59
C VAL A 186 -11.31 6.36 9.54
N LEU A 187 -11.21 5.19 8.88
CA LEU A 187 -9.93 4.47 8.78
C LEU A 187 -8.92 5.14 7.85
N GLN A 188 -9.37 5.81 6.79
CA GLN A 188 -8.50 6.60 5.92
C GLN A 188 -7.89 7.77 6.69
N GLU A 189 -8.67 8.48 7.48
CA GLU A 189 -8.21 9.58 8.34
C GLU A 189 -7.23 9.07 9.40
N GLU A 190 -7.50 7.91 9.99
CA GLU A 190 -6.61 7.27 10.96
C GLU A 190 -5.27 6.88 10.33
N VAL A 191 -5.27 6.24 9.15
CA VAL A 191 -4.05 5.89 8.41
C VAL A 191 -3.28 7.15 8.01
N SER A 192 -3.97 8.21 7.56
CA SER A 192 -3.36 9.50 7.25
C SER A 192 -2.67 10.11 8.48
N ARG A 193 -3.33 10.07 9.64
CA ARG A 193 -2.75 10.53 10.92
C ARG A 193 -1.52 9.72 11.30
N LEU A 194 -1.63 8.39 11.28
CA LEU A 194 -0.52 7.47 11.60
C LEU A 194 0.70 7.70 10.69
N GLN A 195 0.47 7.92 9.40
CA GLN A 195 1.56 8.21 8.45
C GLN A 195 2.29 9.51 8.82
N ARG A 196 1.56 10.56 9.19
CA ARG A 196 2.18 11.84 9.60
C ARG A 196 2.95 11.73 10.91
N GLU A 197 2.49 10.90 11.85
CA GLU A 197 3.13 10.72 13.15
C GLU A 197 4.34 9.79 13.10
N LEU A 198 4.24 8.70 12.33
CA LEU A 198 5.18 7.59 12.37
C LEU A 198 6.10 7.51 11.15
N HIS A 199 5.80 8.26 10.09
CA HIS A 199 6.60 8.33 8.86
C HIS A 199 7.00 6.98 8.26
N TYR A 200 6.07 6.01 8.24
CA TYR A 200 6.29 4.73 7.57
C TYR A 200 6.50 4.90 6.06
N THR A 201 7.36 4.07 5.49
CA THR A 201 7.44 3.91 4.03
C THR A 201 6.29 3.01 3.59
N VAL A 202 5.44 3.50 2.71
CA VAL A 202 4.20 2.80 2.32
C VAL A 202 4.10 2.64 0.81
N LEU A 203 3.81 1.43 0.35
CA LEU A 203 3.29 1.17 -0.99
C LEU A 203 1.83 0.74 -0.86
N PHE A 204 0.94 1.56 -1.37
CA PHE A 204 -0.50 1.40 -1.24
C PHE A 204 -1.14 1.12 -2.60
N ILE A 205 -2.05 0.19 -2.67
CA ILE A 205 -2.83 -0.08 -3.88
C ILE A 205 -4.27 0.25 -3.63
N THR A 206 -4.87 0.99 -4.54
CA THR A 206 -6.30 1.26 -4.54
C THR A 206 -6.84 1.48 -5.96
N HIS A 207 -8.13 1.35 -6.11
CA HIS A 207 -8.86 1.81 -7.30
C HIS A 207 -9.55 3.18 -7.07
N SER A 208 -9.50 3.71 -5.84
CA SER A 208 -10.07 5.01 -5.49
C SER A 208 -9.05 6.14 -5.71
N VAL A 209 -9.36 7.04 -6.64
CA VAL A 209 -8.54 8.24 -6.89
C VAL A 209 -8.53 9.17 -5.67
N GLU A 210 -9.64 9.23 -4.94
CA GLU A 210 -9.76 10.04 -3.73
C GLU A 210 -8.84 9.57 -2.62
N GLU A 211 -8.81 8.25 -2.34
CA GLU A 211 -7.85 7.63 -1.41
C GLU A 211 -6.41 7.94 -1.81
N ALA A 212 -6.12 7.78 -3.12
CA ALA A 212 -4.79 8.01 -3.64
C ALA A 212 -4.31 9.45 -3.40
N VAL A 213 -5.14 10.45 -3.67
CA VAL A 213 -4.77 11.85 -3.42
C VAL A 213 -4.68 12.14 -1.92
N TYR A 214 -5.66 11.66 -1.14
CA TYR A 214 -5.75 11.98 0.29
C TYR A 214 -4.57 11.43 1.11
N LEU A 215 -4.12 10.22 0.80
CA LEU A 215 -3.12 9.52 1.60
C LEU A 215 -1.69 9.73 1.14
N SER A 216 -1.46 9.99 -0.18
CA SER A 216 -0.14 9.80 -0.78
C SER A 216 0.68 11.07 -0.90
N ASP A 217 2.00 10.90 -0.89
CA ASP A 217 2.95 11.92 -1.34
C ASP A 217 3.13 11.87 -2.86
N ARG A 218 2.92 10.68 -3.45
CA ARG A 218 3.03 10.44 -4.89
C ARG A 218 2.07 9.35 -5.33
N VAL A 219 1.42 9.58 -6.46
CA VAL A 219 0.50 8.63 -7.11
C VAL A 219 1.11 8.12 -8.39
N VAL A 220 1.21 6.81 -8.52
CA VAL A 220 1.68 6.08 -9.70
C VAL A 220 0.47 5.55 -10.45
N VAL A 221 0.26 6.03 -11.67
CA VAL A 221 -0.84 5.59 -12.54
C VAL A 221 -0.33 4.47 -13.44
N MET A 222 -0.98 3.30 -13.36
CA MET A 222 -0.69 2.15 -14.24
C MET A 222 -1.65 2.10 -15.43
N SER A 223 -1.10 1.70 -16.58
CA SER A 223 -1.90 1.41 -17.78
C SER A 223 -2.66 0.09 -17.61
N ARG A 224 -3.66 -0.14 -18.50
CA ARG A 224 -4.32 -1.44 -18.63
C ARG A 224 -3.29 -2.55 -18.96
N GLY A 225 -3.63 -3.80 -18.64
CA GLY A 225 -2.76 -4.96 -18.83
C GLY A 225 -2.29 -5.23 -20.27
N PRO A 226 -1.03 -5.62 -20.44
CA PRO A 226 -0.01 -5.81 -19.43
C PRO A 226 0.40 -4.48 -18.79
N GLY A 227 0.45 -4.48 -17.44
CA GLY A 227 0.64 -3.26 -16.66
C GLY A 227 2.00 -2.62 -16.87
N ARG A 228 2.01 -1.31 -17.04
CA ARG A 228 3.20 -0.46 -17.05
C ARG A 228 2.92 0.84 -16.30
N ILE A 229 3.94 1.46 -15.77
CA ILE A 229 3.82 2.79 -15.17
C ILE A 229 3.59 3.79 -16.30
N LYS A 230 2.44 4.45 -16.28
CA LYS A 230 2.05 5.45 -17.28
C LYS A 230 2.54 6.84 -16.87
N ARG A 231 2.36 7.18 -15.60
CA ARG A 231 2.76 8.48 -15.05
C ARG A 231 2.88 8.42 -13.53
N GLU A 232 3.75 9.25 -12.99
CA GLU A 232 3.87 9.55 -11.58
C GLU A 232 3.46 11.00 -11.34
N ILE A 233 2.64 11.23 -10.31
CA ILE A 233 2.08 12.53 -9.96
C ILE A 233 2.45 12.80 -8.52
N ALA A 234 3.21 13.86 -8.28
CA ALA A 234 3.52 14.32 -6.93
C ALA A 234 2.30 14.99 -6.31
N VAL A 235 2.00 14.64 -5.08
CA VAL A 235 0.96 15.29 -4.28
C VAL A 235 1.66 16.14 -3.22
N PRO A 236 1.49 17.47 -3.22
CA PRO A 236 2.26 18.34 -2.33
C PRO A 236 2.07 18.00 -0.85
N ARG A 237 3.17 17.85 -0.12
CA ARG A 237 3.16 17.58 1.33
C ARG A 237 2.72 18.77 2.15
N ASP A 238 2.91 19.97 1.65
CA ASP A 238 2.55 21.25 2.25
C ASP A 238 1.17 21.77 1.84
N ALA A 239 0.38 20.93 1.16
CA ALA A 239 -0.98 21.28 0.75
C ALA A 239 -1.85 21.59 1.97
N ARG A 240 -2.63 22.66 1.90
CA ARG A 240 -3.45 23.18 3.02
C ARG A 240 -4.48 22.19 3.55
N TRP A 241 -4.91 21.25 2.70
CA TRP A 241 -5.89 20.22 3.07
C TRP A 241 -5.27 19.03 3.82
N ARG A 242 -3.93 18.92 3.84
CA ARG A 242 -3.25 17.85 4.57
C ARG A 242 -3.56 17.94 6.07
N GLY A 243 -4.09 16.85 6.62
CA GLY A 243 -4.48 16.77 8.02
C GLY A 243 -5.88 17.23 8.33
N LEU A 244 -6.64 17.71 7.35
CA LEU A 244 -8.08 17.89 7.47
C LEU A 244 -8.82 16.57 7.31
N GLU A 245 -10.07 16.52 7.78
CA GLU A 245 -11.00 15.45 7.47
C GLU A 245 -11.19 15.33 5.94
N ILE A 246 -11.45 14.13 5.45
CA ILE A 246 -11.49 13.87 4.00
C ILE A 246 -12.55 14.70 3.26
N GLU A 247 -13.68 14.97 3.91
CA GLU A 247 -14.73 15.83 3.35
C GLU A 247 -14.25 17.28 3.19
N ALA A 248 -13.55 17.81 4.18
CA ALA A 248 -12.99 19.16 4.13
C ALA A 248 -11.84 19.24 3.09
N ALA A 249 -10.97 18.23 3.03
CA ALA A 249 -9.92 18.11 2.02
C ALA A 249 -10.51 18.07 0.60
N GLY A 250 -11.61 17.35 0.42
CA GLY A 250 -12.31 17.21 -0.86
C GLY A 250 -12.86 18.52 -1.46
N ASN A 251 -12.97 19.57 -0.66
CA ASN A 251 -13.40 20.90 -1.10
C ASN A 251 -12.22 21.82 -1.51
N ASP A 252 -10.98 21.41 -1.29
CA ASP A 252 -9.80 22.20 -1.65
C ASP A 252 -9.54 22.14 -3.17
N ALA A 253 -9.24 23.28 -3.78
CA ALA A 253 -9.03 23.39 -5.23
C ALA A 253 -7.82 22.56 -5.71
N SER A 254 -6.75 22.48 -4.92
CA SER A 254 -5.56 21.69 -5.28
C SER A 254 -5.82 20.18 -5.16
N PHE A 255 -6.61 19.76 -4.17
CA PHE A 255 -7.09 18.37 -4.07
C PHE A 255 -7.92 17.97 -5.28
N LEU A 256 -8.90 18.80 -5.65
CA LEU A 256 -9.76 18.58 -6.82
C LEU A 256 -8.97 18.56 -8.14
N ALA A 257 -7.96 19.41 -8.27
CA ALA A 257 -7.08 19.45 -9.45
C ALA A 257 -6.29 18.13 -9.58
N ALA A 258 -5.65 17.67 -8.50
CA ALA A 258 -4.91 16.40 -8.47
C ALA A 258 -5.85 15.21 -8.77
N LYS A 259 -7.04 15.18 -8.14
CA LYS A 259 -8.06 14.15 -8.38
C LYS A 259 -8.48 14.11 -9.85
N ARG A 260 -8.69 15.28 -10.49
CA ARG A 260 -9.04 15.37 -11.90
C ARG A 260 -7.92 14.86 -12.81
N GLU A 261 -6.68 15.30 -12.59
CA GLU A 261 -5.52 14.86 -13.37
C GLU A 261 -5.37 13.34 -13.35
N ILE A 262 -5.43 12.72 -12.17
CA ILE A 262 -5.31 11.27 -12.01
C ILE A 262 -6.49 10.56 -12.70
N TRP A 263 -7.72 11.08 -12.50
CA TRP A 263 -8.93 10.50 -13.10
C TRP A 263 -8.88 10.50 -14.62
N GLU A 264 -8.43 11.58 -15.25
CA GLU A 264 -8.29 11.68 -16.72
C GLU A 264 -7.34 10.61 -17.25
N LEU A 265 -6.19 10.39 -16.57
CA LEU A 265 -5.25 9.37 -16.97
C LEU A 265 -5.81 7.94 -16.86
N ILE A 266 -6.61 7.67 -15.82
CA ILE A 266 -7.26 6.35 -15.63
C ILE A 266 -8.42 6.16 -16.62
N ARG A 267 -9.25 7.20 -16.84
CA ARG A 267 -10.37 7.15 -17.77
C ARG A 267 -9.93 6.77 -19.18
N ASP A 268 -8.80 7.31 -19.63
CA ASP A 268 -8.25 6.97 -20.95
C ASP A 268 -7.91 5.47 -21.08
N GLU A 269 -7.55 4.82 -19.98
CA GLU A 269 -7.27 3.39 -19.95
C GLU A 269 -8.53 2.52 -19.88
N ILE A 270 -9.64 3.07 -19.38
CA ILE A 270 -10.93 2.37 -19.30
C ILE A 270 -11.68 2.47 -20.64
N VAL A 271 -11.65 3.64 -21.30
CA VAL A 271 -12.42 3.92 -22.52
C VAL A 271 -11.80 3.30 -23.77
N ARG A 272 -10.51 2.97 -23.78
CA ARG A 272 -9.82 2.31 -24.89
C ARG A 272 -10.15 0.80 -25.01
N GLN A 273 -11.42 0.43 -24.79
CA GLN A 273 -11.92 -0.94 -25.01
C GLN A 273 -12.01 -1.30 -26.47
#